data_bd964af614733145f5613c0237d38e7e
#
_entry.id   bd964af614733145f5613c0237d38e7e
#
_cell.length_a   1.000
_cell.length_b   1.000
_cell.length_c   1.000
_cell.angle_alpha   90.00
_cell.angle_beta   90.00
_cell.angle_gamma   90.00
#
_symmetry.space_group_name_H-M   'P 1'
#
loop_
_entity.id
_entity.type
_entity.pdbx_description
1 polymer ?
#
loop_
_entity_poly.entity_id
_entity_poly.type
_entity_poly.pdbx_seq_one_letter_code
_entity_poly.pdbx_strand_id
1 'polypeptide(L)'
;MNHMKVSSRTYTLSIEKHPEGYLAYFPALPGCNTWGKTYEDAIKYAEQALALYLDTLVAHGDAIPEEKSNAEPVSLGITVRTPIIA
;
A
#
# COMPACT_ATOMS: atom_id res chain seq x y z
N MET A 1 18.76 23.32 -12.73
CA MET A 1 18.39 21.94 -12.98
C MET A 1 17.58 21.36 -11.84
N ASN A 2 16.51 20.73 -12.16
CA ASN A 2 15.65 20.18 -11.15
C ASN A 2 16.11 18.80 -10.75
N HIS A 3 16.22 18.61 -9.47
CA HIS A 3 16.49 17.30 -8.93
C HIS A 3 15.22 16.81 -8.28
N MET A 4 14.64 15.80 -8.87
CA MET A 4 13.51 15.16 -8.24
C MET A 4 14.06 14.11 -7.31
N LYS A 5 13.75 14.28 -6.06
CA LYS A 5 14.09 13.25 -5.09
C LYS A 5 13.08 12.15 -5.17
N VAL A 6 13.55 10.96 -5.46
CA VAL A 6 12.72 9.78 -5.45
C VAL A 6 13.14 8.95 -4.26
N SER A 7 12.22 8.69 -3.37
CA SER A 7 12.46 7.81 -2.26
C SER A 7 11.52 6.62 -2.38
N SER A 8 11.93 5.52 -1.78
CA SER A 8 11.12 4.31 -1.78
C SER A 8 10.66 4.04 -0.37
N ARG A 9 9.41 3.63 -0.25
CA ARG A 9 8.85 3.20 1.02
C ARG A 9 8.29 1.81 0.86
N THR A 10 8.35 1.07 1.94
CA THR A 10 7.89 -0.30 1.94
C THR A 10 6.72 -0.43 2.90
N TYR A 11 5.65 -1.02 2.42
CA TYR A 11 4.45 -1.22 3.22
C TYR A 11 4.06 -2.68 3.18
N THR A 12 3.61 -3.18 4.31
CA THR A 12 3.09 -4.54 4.38
C THR A 12 1.68 -4.56 3.85
N LEU A 13 1.44 -5.48 2.94
CA LEU A 13 0.11 -5.73 2.39
C LEU A 13 -0.45 -6.97 3.05
N SER A 14 -1.64 -6.83 3.62
CA SER A 14 -2.35 -7.95 4.22
C SER A 14 -3.46 -8.39 3.30
N ILE A 15 -3.63 -9.69 3.14
CA ILE A 15 -4.65 -10.24 2.26
C ILE A 15 -5.47 -11.26 3.04
N GLU A 16 -6.78 -11.08 2.99
CA GLU A 16 -7.73 -11.99 3.65
C GLU A 16 -8.63 -12.62 2.59
N LYS A 17 -8.79 -13.92 2.70
CA LYS A 17 -9.68 -14.61 1.79
C LYS A 17 -11.10 -14.59 2.34
N HIS A 18 -12.04 -14.27 1.46
CA HIS A 18 -13.46 -14.23 1.76
C HIS A 18 -14.20 -15.04 0.70
N PRO A 19 -15.46 -15.42 0.97
CA PRO A 19 -16.22 -16.17 -0.04
C PRO A 19 -16.34 -15.43 -1.38
N GLU A 20 -16.38 -14.11 -1.36
CA GLU A 20 -16.53 -13.31 -2.58
C GLU A 20 -15.22 -13.01 -3.27
N GLY A 21 -14.10 -13.26 -2.64
CA GLY A 21 -12.81 -12.92 -3.19
C GLY A 21 -11.80 -12.62 -2.10
N TYR A 22 -10.89 -11.71 -2.38
CA TYR A 22 -9.80 -11.40 -1.48
C TYR A 22 -9.82 -9.92 -1.13
N LEU A 23 -9.77 -9.63 0.16
CA LEU A 23 -9.60 -8.27 0.65
C LEU A 23 -8.11 -8.01 0.83
N ALA A 24 -7.63 -6.93 0.23
CA ALA A 24 -6.24 -6.52 0.36
C ALA A 24 -6.20 -5.15 1.01
N TYR A 25 -5.35 -4.97 2.01
CA TYR A 25 -5.26 -3.70 2.70
C TYR A 25 -3.87 -3.50 3.27
N PHE A 26 -3.56 -2.22 3.55
CA PHE A 26 -2.29 -1.84 4.15
C PHE A 26 -2.55 -1.38 5.57
N PRO A 27 -2.13 -2.15 6.58
CA PRO A 27 -2.42 -1.77 7.98
C PRO A 27 -1.89 -0.40 8.37
N ALA A 28 -0.77 0.03 7.77
CA ALA A 28 -0.18 1.32 8.07
C ALA A 28 -0.91 2.49 7.41
N LEU A 29 -1.83 2.22 6.49
CA LEU A 29 -2.50 3.24 5.69
C LEU A 29 -4.01 3.08 5.83
N PRO A 30 -4.60 3.74 6.83
CA PRO A 30 -6.05 3.59 7.05
C PRO A 30 -6.85 3.94 5.80
N GLY A 31 -7.78 3.09 5.45
CA GLY A 31 -8.63 3.31 4.30
C GLY A 31 -8.04 2.85 2.99
N CYS A 32 -6.78 2.44 2.97
CA CYS A 32 -6.16 1.95 1.74
C CYS A 32 -6.42 0.46 1.61
N ASN A 33 -7.54 0.13 0.98
CA ASN A 33 -7.93 -1.26 0.81
C ASN A 33 -8.59 -1.45 -0.55
N THR A 34 -8.66 -2.70 -0.96
CA THR A 34 -9.27 -3.04 -2.22
C THR A 34 -9.67 -4.52 -2.23
N TRP A 35 -10.40 -4.92 -3.26
CA TRP A 35 -10.85 -6.30 -3.43
C TRP A 35 -10.41 -6.82 -4.78
N GLY A 36 -10.14 -8.11 -4.82
CA GLY A 36 -9.90 -8.81 -6.06
C GLY A 36 -10.60 -10.15 -6.03
N LYS A 37 -11.01 -10.62 -7.19
CA LYS A 37 -11.65 -11.94 -7.27
C LYS A 37 -10.64 -13.06 -7.09
N THR A 38 -9.40 -12.81 -7.49
CA THR A 38 -8.31 -13.76 -7.29
C THR A 38 -7.23 -13.11 -6.44
N TYR A 39 -6.33 -13.95 -5.94
CA TYR A 39 -5.21 -13.47 -5.15
C TYR A 39 -4.36 -12.48 -5.96
N GLU A 40 -4.07 -12.82 -7.21
CA GLU A 40 -3.26 -11.96 -8.06
C GLU A 40 -3.94 -10.63 -8.35
N ASP A 41 -5.26 -10.67 -8.58
CA ASP A 41 -6.01 -9.44 -8.82
C ASP A 41 -5.98 -8.54 -7.59
N ALA A 42 -6.11 -9.13 -6.40
CA ALA A 42 -6.07 -8.35 -5.18
C ALA A 42 -4.73 -7.64 -5.03
N ILE A 43 -3.63 -8.33 -5.33
CA ILE A 43 -2.30 -7.73 -5.28
C ILE A 43 -2.19 -6.60 -6.29
N LYS A 44 -2.63 -6.83 -7.51
CA LYS A 44 -2.55 -5.83 -8.57
C LYS A 44 -3.32 -4.57 -8.22
N TYR A 45 -4.55 -4.75 -7.73
CA TYR A 45 -5.37 -3.60 -7.36
C TYR A 45 -4.83 -2.92 -6.12
N ALA A 46 -4.22 -3.68 -5.20
CA ALA A 46 -3.61 -3.08 -4.02
C ALA A 46 -2.45 -2.17 -4.41
N GLU A 47 -1.63 -2.58 -5.37
CA GLU A 47 -0.53 -1.75 -5.84
C GLU A 47 -1.07 -0.45 -6.45
N GLN A 48 -2.14 -0.54 -7.23
CA GLN A 48 -2.76 0.64 -7.82
C GLN A 48 -3.33 1.55 -6.73
N ALA A 49 -4.00 0.96 -5.75
CA ALA A 49 -4.58 1.72 -4.66
C ALA A 49 -3.52 2.41 -3.83
N LEU A 50 -2.39 1.74 -3.60
CA LEU A 50 -1.28 2.32 -2.85
C LEU A 50 -0.72 3.54 -3.57
N ALA A 51 -0.48 3.42 -4.87
CA ALA A 51 0.05 4.52 -5.65
C ALA A 51 -0.88 5.73 -5.60
N LEU A 52 -2.17 5.51 -5.77
CA LEU A 52 -3.15 6.59 -5.74
C LEU A 52 -3.23 7.22 -4.35
N TYR A 53 -3.22 6.39 -3.31
CA TYR A 53 -3.28 6.87 -1.94
C TYR A 53 -2.12 7.81 -1.64
N LEU A 54 -0.91 7.39 -1.99
CA LEU A 54 0.28 8.18 -1.74
C LEU A 54 0.33 9.43 -2.61
N ASP A 55 -0.09 9.33 -3.86
CA ASP A 55 -0.17 10.48 -4.75
C ASP A 55 -1.11 11.53 -4.17
N THR A 56 -2.22 11.11 -3.63
CA THR A 56 -3.20 12.02 -3.03
C THR A 56 -2.60 12.75 -1.83
N LEU A 57 -1.86 12.02 -0.99
CA LEU A 57 -1.20 12.66 0.15
C LEU A 57 -0.20 13.71 -0.30
N VAL A 58 0.61 13.37 -1.29
CA VAL A 58 1.61 14.30 -1.80
C VAL A 58 0.93 15.53 -2.40
N ALA A 59 -0.13 15.33 -3.16
CA ALA A 59 -0.85 16.43 -3.79
C ALA A 59 -1.44 17.39 -2.76
N HIS A 60 -1.84 16.90 -1.61
CA HIS A 60 -2.41 17.72 -0.55
C HIS A 60 -1.38 18.24 0.44
N GLY A 61 -0.12 17.88 0.26
CA GLY A 61 0.92 18.31 1.19
C GLY A 61 0.85 17.57 2.51
N ASP A 62 0.17 16.46 2.57
CA ASP A 62 0.05 15.68 3.79
C ASP A 62 1.28 14.83 4.01
N ALA A 63 1.54 14.52 5.29
CA ALA A 63 2.65 13.64 5.62
C ALA A 63 2.37 12.23 5.13
N ILE A 64 3.42 11.57 4.65
CA ILE A 64 3.32 10.20 4.21
C ILE A 64 3.59 9.30 5.39
N PRO A 65 2.65 8.44 5.77
CA PRO A 65 2.84 7.54 6.90
C PRO A 65 3.99 6.59 6.66
N GLU A 66 4.67 6.23 7.75
CA GLU A 66 5.71 5.23 7.70
C GLU A 66 5.23 4.00 8.45
N GLU A 67 5.55 2.85 7.91
CA GLU A 67 5.20 1.61 8.58
C GLU A 67 6.21 1.35 9.68
N LYS A 68 5.72 1.00 10.85
CA LYS A 68 6.59 0.67 11.98
C LYS A 68 7.12 -0.73 11.81
N SER A 69 8.43 -0.85 11.93
CA SER A 69 9.09 -2.11 11.65
C SER A 69 8.78 -3.19 12.65
N ASN A 70 8.28 -2.83 13.83
CA ASN A 70 7.96 -3.81 14.86
C ASN A 70 6.52 -4.25 14.82
N ALA A 71 5.82 -3.97 13.74
CA ALA A 71 4.45 -4.42 13.60
C ALA A 71 4.41 -5.93 13.65
N GLU A 72 3.39 -6.45 14.30
CA GLU A 72 3.24 -7.88 14.40
C GLU A 72 2.98 -8.49 13.03
N PRO A 73 3.59 -9.61 12.73
CA PRO A 73 3.34 -10.25 11.47
C PRO A 73 1.90 -10.74 11.42
N VAL A 74 1.27 -10.46 10.31
CA VAL A 74 -0.04 -11.01 10.06
C VAL A 74 0.13 -12.31 9.32
N SER A 75 -0.89 -13.13 9.40
CA SER A 75 -0.82 -14.46 8.84
C SER A 75 -0.43 -14.45 7.37
N LEU A 76 -0.74 -13.41 6.65
CA LEU A 76 -0.48 -13.37 5.23
C LEU A 76 -0.12 -11.94 4.84
N GLY A 77 1.15 -11.61 5.00
CA GLY A 77 1.63 -10.29 4.71
C GLY A 77 2.53 -10.27 3.50
N ILE A 78 2.34 -9.29 2.65
CA ILE A 78 3.19 -9.07 1.50
C ILE A 78 3.71 -7.66 1.58
N THR A 79 5.01 -7.51 1.34
CA THR A 79 5.62 -6.20 1.35
C THR A 79 5.61 -5.63 -0.04
N VAL A 80 5.05 -4.44 -0.17
CA VAL A 80 4.98 -3.72 -1.44
C VAL A 80 5.85 -2.49 -1.33
N ARG A 81 6.75 -2.34 -2.29
CA ARG A 81 7.61 -1.17 -2.34
C ARG A 81 7.13 -0.26 -3.44
N THR A 82 6.97 0.99 -3.12
CA THR A 82 6.53 1.96 -4.11
C THR A 82 7.44 3.19 -4.06
N PRO A 83 7.84 3.72 -5.22
CA PRO A 83 8.62 4.96 -5.25
C PRO A 83 7.73 6.15 -4.99
N ILE A 84 8.28 7.11 -4.27
CA ILE A 84 7.57 8.34 -3.95
C ILE A 84 8.46 9.49 -4.39
N ILE A 85 7.89 10.37 -5.19
CA ILE A 85 8.59 11.55 -5.65
C ILE A 85 8.27 12.70 -4.71
N ALA A 86 9.30 13.23 -4.10
CA ALA A 86 9.13 14.29 -3.11
C ALA A 86 9.83 15.57 -3.57
#